data_cf9c590223fb1610b0d3fd500a154d88
#
_entry.id   cf9c590223fb1610b0d3fd500a154d88
#
_cell.length_a   1.000
_cell.length_b   1.000
_cell.length_c   1.000
_cell.angle_alpha   90.00
_cell.angle_beta   90.00
_cell.angle_gamma   90.00
#
_symmetry.space_group_name_H-M   'P 1'
#
loop_
_entity.id
_entity.type
_entity.pdbx_description
1 polymer ?
#
loop_
_entity_poly.entity_id
_entity_poly.type
_entity_poly.pdbx_seq_one_letter_code
_entity_poly.pdbx_strand_id
1 'polypeptide(L)'
;FDNTATNIIASRDTLASRTRLDKSLPVDYIIIDEAHHVGPDFNSRYRKIINHFEEIGCPKVLGVTATPYRMGQGYIYGKKDHFFEGIAHSVTIPELIKDRYLCRLSAFAVSKDSVIDASKARLKFKGGDYRESDLEELAMVDKKITAIIDDWLAKAYLKGRTSTVFFCVSVLH
;
A
#
# COMPACT_ATOMS: atom_id res chain seq x y z
N PHE A 1 -20.60 13.55 11.46
CA PHE A 1 -20.12 14.26 10.26
C PHE A 1 -20.76 15.62 10.23
N ASP A 2 -19.99 16.63 9.85
CA ASP A 2 -20.49 17.95 9.54
C ASP A 2 -21.08 17.89 8.11
N ASN A 3 -22.40 17.89 8.01
CA ASN A 3 -23.11 17.79 6.73
C ASN A 3 -22.98 19.06 5.88
N THR A 4 -22.32 20.11 6.39
CA THR A 4 -22.04 21.35 5.68
C THR A 4 -20.64 21.40 5.08
N ALA A 5 -19.79 20.43 5.41
CA ALA A 5 -18.42 20.37 4.92
C ALA A 5 -18.38 20.02 3.42
N THR A 6 -17.68 20.85 2.65
CA THR A 6 -17.46 20.65 1.21
C THR A 6 -16.54 19.46 0.92
N ASN A 7 -15.60 19.17 1.84
CA ASN A 7 -14.66 18.07 1.72
C ASN A 7 -14.66 17.24 3.01
N ILE A 8 -14.77 15.93 2.88
CA ILE A 8 -14.76 14.98 4.00
C ILE A 8 -13.58 14.04 3.84
N ILE A 9 -12.72 13.99 4.85
CA ILE A 9 -11.61 13.02 4.93
C ILE A 9 -11.98 11.98 5.97
N ALA A 10 -11.98 10.70 5.59
CA ALA A 10 -12.33 9.61 6.48
C ALA A 10 -11.51 8.34 6.20
N SER A 11 -11.24 7.56 7.24
CA SER A 11 -10.66 6.24 7.02
C SER A 11 -11.71 5.26 6.50
N ARG A 12 -11.28 4.30 5.68
CA ARG A 12 -12.12 3.20 5.17
C ARG A 12 -12.89 2.51 6.30
N ASP A 13 -12.23 2.20 7.41
CA ASP A 13 -12.81 1.44 8.49
C ASP A 13 -13.83 2.27 9.28
N THR A 14 -13.60 3.57 9.39
CA THR A 14 -14.58 4.50 9.96
C THR A 14 -15.85 4.55 9.11
N LEU A 15 -15.72 4.64 7.79
CA LEU A 15 -16.88 4.65 6.89
C LEU A 15 -17.60 3.30 6.86
N ALA A 16 -16.86 2.20 6.80
CA ALA A 16 -17.44 0.87 6.72
C ALA A 16 -18.14 0.41 8.03
N SER A 17 -17.66 0.88 9.19
CA SER A 17 -18.25 0.52 10.50
C SER A 17 -19.49 1.33 10.86
N ARG A 18 -19.62 2.52 10.28
CA ARG A 18 -20.79 3.37 10.47
C ARG A 18 -21.85 2.98 9.44
N THR A 19 -22.77 2.12 9.83
CA THR A 19 -24.03 1.84 9.13
C THR A 19 -24.91 3.09 8.93
N ARG A 20 -24.41 4.26 9.31
CA ARG A 20 -25.01 5.58 9.20
C ARG A 20 -24.17 6.50 8.31
N LEU A 21 -23.70 6.01 7.17
CA LEU A 21 -23.48 6.94 6.08
C LEU A 21 -24.83 7.58 5.81
N ASP A 22 -24.97 8.84 6.17
CA ASP A 22 -26.24 9.55 6.00
C ASP A 22 -26.59 9.51 4.51
N LYS A 23 -27.70 8.85 4.20
CA LYS A 23 -28.17 8.71 2.82
C LYS A 23 -28.49 10.04 2.15
N SER A 24 -28.44 11.14 2.91
CA SER A 24 -28.72 12.49 2.45
C SER A 24 -27.50 13.26 1.93
N LEU A 25 -26.26 12.70 2.01
CA LEU A 25 -25.05 13.39 1.55
C LEU A 25 -24.71 12.99 0.11
N PRO A 26 -25.15 13.76 -0.91
CA PRO A 26 -24.65 13.55 -2.26
C PRO A 26 -23.17 13.92 -2.29
N VAL A 27 -22.35 13.08 -2.91
CA VAL A 27 -20.93 13.36 -3.18
C VAL A 27 -20.69 13.33 -4.68
N ASP A 28 -20.01 14.32 -5.21
CA ASP A 28 -19.66 14.40 -6.63
C ASP A 28 -18.43 13.56 -6.97
N TYR A 29 -17.51 13.43 -6.02
CA TYR A 29 -16.24 12.73 -6.18
C TYR A 29 -15.90 11.89 -4.96
N ILE A 30 -15.34 10.71 -5.21
CA ILE A 30 -14.69 9.88 -4.22
C ILE A 30 -13.22 9.75 -4.63
N ILE A 31 -12.30 10.20 -3.79
CA ILE A 31 -10.87 10.02 -4.00
C ILE A 31 -10.39 8.93 -3.03
N ILE A 32 -9.79 7.88 -3.56
CA ILE A 32 -9.30 6.74 -2.78
C ILE A 32 -7.78 6.74 -2.83
N ASP A 33 -7.15 7.01 -1.70
CA ASP A 33 -5.72 6.81 -1.53
C ASP A 33 -5.41 5.32 -1.33
N GLU A 34 -4.22 4.89 -1.74
CA GLU A 34 -3.80 3.49 -1.80
C GLU A 34 -4.83 2.60 -2.52
N ALA A 35 -5.26 3.08 -3.70
CA ALA A 35 -6.34 2.46 -4.49
C ALA A 35 -6.06 1.00 -4.90
N HIS A 36 -4.82 0.53 -4.80
CA HIS A 36 -4.49 -0.89 -5.01
C HIS A 36 -5.18 -1.82 -4.00
N HIS A 37 -5.68 -1.30 -2.89
CA HIS A 37 -6.50 -2.08 -1.96
C HIS A 37 -7.93 -2.30 -2.42
N VAL A 38 -8.41 -1.61 -3.46
CA VAL A 38 -9.73 -1.85 -4.04
C VAL A 38 -9.69 -3.10 -4.90
N GLY A 39 -10.09 -4.23 -4.33
CA GLY A 39 -10.11 -5.52 -5.03
C GLY A 39 -11.37 -5.78 -5.84
N PRO A 40 -11.40 -6.89 -6.62
CA PRO A 40 -12.56 -7.30 -7.38
C PRO A 40 -13.72 -7.81 -6.50
N ASP A 41 -13.46 -8.11 -5.24
CA ASP A 41 -14.48 -8.60 -4.30
C ASP A 41 -15.54 -7.53 -4.03
N PHE A 42 -16.76 -7.77 -4.54
CA PHE A 42 -17.93 -6.91 -4.34
C PHE A 42 -18.36 -6.79 -2.87
N ASN A 43 -18.00 -7.72 -2.01
CA ASN A 43 -18.28 -7.67 -0.58
C ASN A 43 -17.20 -6.93 0.23
N SER A 44 -16.14 -6.46 -0.42
CA SER A 44 -15.09 -5.71 0.25
C SER A 44 -15.65 -4.41 0.87
N ARG A 45 -14.99 -3.92 1.93
CA ARG A 45 -15.38 -2.67 2.59
C ARG A 45 -15.37 -1.47 1.64
N TYR A 46 -14.43 -1.42 0.71
CA TYR A 46 -14.38 -0.37 -0.33
C TYR A 46 -15.60 -0.41 -1.23
N ARG A 47 -15.96 -1.60 -1.72
CA ARG A 47 -17.13 -1.74 -2.61
C ARG A 47 -18.43 -1.37 -1.92
N LYS A 48 -18.60 -1.75 -0.65
CA LYS A 48 -19.77 -1.36 0.14
C LYS A 48 -19.92 0.16 0.29
N ILE A 49 -18.79 0.86 0.53
CA ILE A 49 -18.77 2.32 0.62
C ILE A 49 -19.12 2.95 -0.73
N ILE A 50 -18.48 2.50 -1.81
CA ILE A 50 -18.69 3.03 -3.15
C ILE A 50 -20.13 2.80 -3.59
N ASN A 51 -20.64 1.58 -3.49
CA ASN A 51 -22.03 1.24 -3.87
C ASN A 51 -23.04 2.10 -3.11
N HIS A 52 -22.79 2.36 -1.81
CA HIS A 52 -23.67 3.25 -1.04
C HIS A 52 -23.75 4.66 -1.64
N PHE A 53 -22.62 5.24 -2.06
CA PHE A 53 -22.63 6.55 -2.69
C PHE A 53 -23.17 6.51 -4.14
N GLU A 54 -22.98 5.42 -4.87
CA GLU A 54 -23.57 5.22 -6.19
C GLU A 54 -25.10 5.18 -6.14
N GLU A 55 -25.69 4.62 -5.08
CA GLU A 55 -27.14 4.62 -4.87
C GLU A 55 -27.73 6.03 -4.65
N ILE A 56 -26.91 6.96 -4.15
CA ILE A 56 -27.37 8.32 -3.79
C ILE A 56 -27.13 9.34 -4.90
N GLY A 57 -26.02 9.25 -5.61
CA GLY A 57 -25.65 10.33 -6.53
C GLY A 57 -24.67 9.94 -7.63
N CYS A 58 -24.24 8.68 -7.71
CA CYS A 58 -23.32 8.18 -8.73
C CYS A 58 -22.03 9.00 -8.88
N PRO A 59 -21.20 9.12 -7.83
CA PRO A 59 -20.01 9.95 -7.84
C PRO A 59 -18.96 9.43 -8.83
N LYS A 60 -18.10 10.32 -9.33
CA LYS A 60 -16.89 9.92 -10.04
C LYS A 60 -15.86 9.42 -9.04
N VAL A 61 -15.26 8.27 -9.33
CA VAL A 61 -14.26 7.65 -8.44
C VAL A 61 -12.88 7.78 -9.05
N LEU A 62 -11.97 8.40 -8.29
CA LEU A 62 -10.56 8.52 -8.63
C LEU A 62 -9.72 7.72 -7.62
N GLY A 63 -8.90 6.79 -8.12
CA GLY A 63 -7.91 6.08 -7.32
C GLY A 63 -6.53 6.70 -7.46
N VAL A 64 -5.83 6.90 -6.35
CA VAL A 64 -4.42 7.31 -6.31
C VAL A 64 -3.61 6.18 -5.70
N THR A 65 -2.52 5.79 -6.34
CA THR A 65 -1.62 4.74 -5.84
C THR A 65 -0.25 4.80 -6.52
N ALA A 66 0.80 4.45 -5.79
CA ALA A 66 2.13 4.25 -6.37
C ALA A 66 2.25 2.89 -7.09
N THR A 67 1.38 1.92 -6.77
CA THR A 67 1.45 0.54 -7.28
C THR A 67 0.09 0.10 -7.81
N PRO A 68 -0.23 0.36 -9.09
CA PRO A 68 -1.55 0.05 -9.65
C PRO A 68 -1.73 -1.45 -9.97
N TYR A 69 -1.16 -2.32 -9.14
CA TYR A 69 -1.26 -3.77 -9.26
C TYR A 69 -1.32 -4.46 -7.90
N ARG A 70 -1.80 -5.69 -7.87
CA ARG A 70 -1.84 -6.54 -6.68
C ARG A 70 -1.09 -7.84 -6.95
N MET A 71 -0.36 -8.31 -5.94
CA MET A 71 0.38 -9.56 -6.02
C MET A 71 -0.58 -10.73 -6.30
N GLY A 72 -0.26 -11.54 -7.29
CA GLY A 72 -1.09 -12.68 -7.72
C GLY A 72 -2.39 -12.33 -8.47
N GLN A 73 -2.77 -11.05 -8.58
CA GLN A 73 -3.99 -10.60 -9.26
C GLN A 73 -3.73 -9.72 -10.50
N GLY A 74 -2.53 -9.14 -10.59
CA GLY A 74 -2.16 -8.24 -11.68
C GLY A 74 -2.67 -6.80 -11.48
N TYR A 75 -2.84 -6.07 -12.57
CA TYR A 75 -3.29 -4.67 -12.54
C TYR A 75 -4.71 -4.55 -11.98
N ILE A 76 -4.98 -3.40 -11.33
CA ILE A 76 -6.30 -3.11 -10.73
C ILE A 76 -7.29 -2.46 -11.72
N TYR A 77 -6.91 -2.33 -12.97
CA TYR A 77 -7.67 -1.66 -14.05
C TYR A 77 -7.64 -2.44 -15.36
N GLY A 78 -8.51 -2.04 -16.29
CA GLY A 78 -8.45 -2.46 -17.70
C GLY A 78 -9.09 -3.81 -18.03
N LYS A 79 -9.69 -4.52 -17.06
CA LYS A 79 -10.49 -5.74 -17.32
C LYS A 79 -11.93 -5.51 -16.88
N LYS A 80 -12.84 -6.30 -17.43
CA LYS A 80 -14.28 -6.18 -17.19
C LYS A 80 -14.70 -6.33 -15.72
N ASP A 81 -13.94 -7.11 -14.96
CA ASP A 81 -14.16 -7.38 -13.52
C ASP A 81 -13.38 -6.42 -12.60
N HIS A 82 -12.54 -5.54 -13.17
CA HIS A 82 -11.81 -4.54 -12.41
C HIS A 82 -12.71 -3.36 -12.07
N PHE A 83 -12.41 -2.71 -10.95
CA PHE A 83 -13.16 -1.54 -10.54
C PHE A 83 -12.78 -0.31 -11.38
N PHE A 84 -11.49 -0.11 -11.63
CA PHE A 84 -11.01 1.01 -12.42
C PHE A 84 -10.94 0.64 -13.90
N GLU A 85 -11.43 1.53 -14.76
CA GLU A 85 -11.44 1.33 -16.22
C GLU A 85 -10.03 1.48 -16.81
N GLY A 86 -9.24 2.44 -16.31
CA GLY A 86 -7.92 2.75 -16.84
C GLY A 86 -7.13 3.70 -15.96
N ILE A 87 -5.98 4.13 -16.47
CA ILE A 87 -5.12 5.13 -15.86
C ILE A 87 -5.42 6.50 -16.49
N ALA A 88 -5.82 7.46 -15.65
CA ALA A 88 -6.04 8.84 -16.08
C ALA A 88 -4.72 9.62 -16.21
N HIS A 89 -3.78 9.37 -15.30
CA HIS A 89 -2.45 10.01 -15.31
C HIS A 89 -1.43 9.11 -14.62
N SER A 90 -0.18 9.14 -15.09
CA SER A 90 0.93 8.40 -14.50
C SER A 90 2.20 9.26 -14.55
N VAL A 91 2.93 9.28 -13.44
CA VAL A 91 4.24 9.91 -13.33
C VAL A 91 5.27 8.85 -13.00
N THR A 92 6.37 8.82 -13.72
CA THR A 92 7.42 7.81 -13.52
C THR A 92 8.42 8.22 -12.43
N ILE A 93 9.06 7.23 -11.78
CA ILE A 93 10.13 7.48 -10.80
C ILE A 93 11.27 8.35 -11.39
N PRO A 94 11.77 8.12 -12.63
CA PRO A 94 12.77 8.99 -13.24
C PRO A 94 12.32 10.45 -13.38
N GLU A 95 11.06 10.70 -13.73
CA GLU A 95 10.51 12.05 -13.80
C GLU A 95 10.49 12.71 -12.43
N LEU A 96 10.00 12.00 -11.39
CA LEU A 96 9.98 12.50 -10.02
C LEU A 96 11.37 12.79 -9.47
N ILE A 97 12.39 12.01 -9.86
CA ILE A 97 13.79 12.27 -9.51
C ILE A 97 14.31 13.51 -10.24
N LYS A 98 14.01 13.64 -11.54
CA LYS A 98 14.38 14.81 -12.36
C LYS A 98 13.79 16.10 -11.78
N ASP A 99 12.53 16.05 -11.38
CA ASP A 99 11.78 17.18 -10.83
C ASP A 99 12.05 17.40 -9.32
N ARG A 100 12.97 16.62 -8.73
CA ARG A 100 13.42 16.72 -7.32
C ARG A 100 12.34 16.39 -6.26
N TYR A 101 11.28 15.71 -6.63
CA TYR A 101 10.32 15.16 -5.66
C TYR A 101 10.87 13.89 -5.00
N LEU A 102 11.69 13.12 -5.70
CA LEU A 102 12.40 11.96 -5.16
C LEU A 102 13.90 12.14 -5.27
N CYS A 103 14.64 11.59 -4.30
CA CYS A 103 16.10 11.50 -4.36
C CYS A 103 16.54 10.36 -5.29
N ARG A 104 17.79 10.45 -5.77
CA ARG A 104 18.39 9.35 -6.52
C ARG A 104 18.51 8.10 -5.66
N LEU A 105 18.14 6.96 -6.22
CA LEU A 105 18.30 5.68 -5.59
C LEU A 105 19.73 5.16 -5.82
N SER A 106 20.35 4.66 -4.74
CA SER A 106 21.61 3.94 -4.78
C SER A 106 21.41 2.59 -4.11
N ALA A 107 21.47 1.52 -4.89
CA ALA A 107 21.41 0.18 -4.37
C ALA A 107 22.80 -0.29 -3.94
N PHE A 108 22.89 -0.90 -2.77
CA PHE A 108 24.12 -1.53 -2.29
C PHE A 108 23.90 -3.05 -2.17
N ALA A 109 24.90 -3.82 -2.59
CA ALA A 109 24.90 -5.24 -2.33
C ALA A 109 24.96 -5.50 -0.83
N VAL A 110 24.09 -6.36 -0.33
CA VAL A 110 24.10 -6.83 1.06
C VAL A 110 25.07 -8.00 1.23
N SER A 111 25.54 -8.24 2.44
CA SER A 111 26.34 -9.43 2.75
C SER A 111 25.50 -10.70 2.60
N LYS A 112 26.13 -11.85 2.35
CA LYS A 112 25.40 -13.12 2.24
C LYS A 112 24.67 -13.48 3.54
N ASP A 113 25.20 -13.05 4.66
CA ASP A 113 24.65 -13.34 6.00
C ASP A 113 23.41 -12.51 6.31
N SER A 114 23.27 -11.30 5.71
CA SER A 114 22.09 -10.44 5.84
C SER A 114 20.97 -10.78 4.86
N VAL A 115 21.18 -11.69 3.90
CA VAL A 115 20.14 -12.10 2.96
C VAL A 115 19.12 -13.03 3.63
N ILE A 116 17.84 -12.68 3.54
CA ILE A 116 16.73 -13.55 3.91
C ILE A 116 16.28 -14.29 2.64
N ASP A 117 16.59 -15.58 2.56
CA ASP A 117 16.22 -16.41 1.42
C ASP A 117 14.78 -16.93 1.57
N ALA A 118 13.84 -16.17 1.03
CA ALA A 118 12.43 -16.53 1.04
C ALA A 118 12.09 -17.73 0.11
N SER A 119 12.98 -18.10 -0.81
CA SER A 119 12.74 -19.23 -1.75
C SER A 119 12.71 -20.57 -1.05
N LYS A 120 13.37 -20.70 0.09
CA LYS A 120 13.44 -21.93 0.90
C LYS A 120 12.29 -22.04 1.91
N ALA A 121 11.53 -20.98 2.09
CA ALA A 121 10.43 -20.95 3.04
C ALA A 121 9.11 -21.33 2.36
N ARG A 122 8.29 -22.10 3.07
CA ARG A 122 6.91 -22.40 2.63
C ARG A 122 5.97 -21.27 3.01
N LEU A 123 6.17 -20.09 2.41
CA LEU A 123 5.33 -18.93 2.66
C LEU A 123 3.92 -19.15 2.11
N LYS A 124 2.92 -18.91 2.96
CA LYS A 124 1.51 -18.99 2.57
C LYS A 124 0.97 -17.61 2.23
N PHE A 125 0.13 -17.56 1.20
CA PHE A 125 -0.57 -16.33 0.82
C PHE A 125 -1.89 -16.19 1.57
N LYS A 126 -2.20 -14.99 2.01
CA LYS A 126 -3.48 -14.63 2.60
C LYS A 126 -3.88 -13.22 2.14
N GLY A 127 -5.04 -13.11 1.46
CA GLY A 127 -5.56 -11.80 1.02
C GLY A 127 -4.73 -11.08 -0.04
N GLY A 128 -3.88 -11.79 -0.78
CA GLY A 128 -3.02 -11.22 -1.82
C GLY A 128 -1.63 -10.82 -1.33
N ASP A 129 -1.27 -11.16 -0.10
CA ASP A 129 0.05 -10.94 0.48
C ASP A 129 0.53 -12.18 1.24
N TYR A 130 1.79 -12.21 1.64
CA TYR A 130 2.33 -13.27 2.50
C TYR A 130 1.76 -13.20 3.91
N ARG A 131 1.63 -14.36 4.58
CA ARG A 131 1.23 -14.39 6.00
C ARG A 131 2.33 -13.77 6.85
N GLU A 132 1.94 -12.82 7.69
CA GLU A 132 2.84 -12.10 8.61
C GLU A 132 3.62 -13.06 9.53
N SER A 133 2.94 -14.08 10.08
CA SER A 133 3.59 -15.08 10.93
C SER A 133 4.70 -15.90 10.22
N ASP A 134 4.52 -16.16 8.93
CA ASP A 134 5.52 -16.92 8.16
C ASP A 134 6.73 -16.01 7.83
N LEU A 135 6.49 -14.70 7.63
CA LEU A 135 7.54 -13.71 7.46
C LEU A 135 8.30 -13.43 8.76
N GLU A 136 7.60 -13.39 9.91
CA GLU A 136 8.21 -13.24 11.22
C GLU A 136 9.19 -14.39 11.51
N GLU A 137 8.78 -15.65 11.30
CA GLU A 137 9.64 -16.82 11.50
C GLU A 137 10.93 -16.73 10.67
N LEU A 138 10.86 -16.16 9.46
CA LEU A 138 12.04 -15.96 8.60
C LEU A 138 12.92 -14.80 9.03
N ALA A 139 12.33 -13.73 9.53
CA ALA A 139 13.01 -12.48 9.83
C ALA A 139 13.59 -12.45 11.25
N MET A 140 12.92 -13.08 12.22
CA MET A 140 13.29 -13.12 13.64
C MET A 140 14.45 -14.07 13.94
N VAL A 141 15.53 -13.96 13.17
CA VAL A 141 16.77 -14.73 13.38
C VAL A 141 17.85 -13.77 13.82
N ASP A 142 18.25 -13.81 15.10
CA ASP A 142 19.22 -12.90 15.72
C ASP A 142 20.49 -12.69 14.87
N LYS A 143 21.02 -13.79 14.32
CA LYS A 143 22.20 -13.75 13.47
C LYS A 143 22.01 -12.90 12.20
N LYS A 144 20.80 -12.91 11.63
CA LYS A 144 20.45 -12.11 10.44
C LYS A 144 20.22 -10.65 10.81
N ILE A 145 19.54 -10.39 11.91
CA ILE A 145 19.32 -9.03 12.42
C ILE A 145 20.66 -8.36 12.70
N THR A 146 21.58 -9.06 13.38
CA THR A 146 22.94 -8.56 13.62
C THR A 146 23.66 -8.24 12.30
N ALA A 147 23.63 -9.16 11.34
CA ALA A 147 24.28 -8.95 10.04
C ALA A 147 23.67 -7.77 9.24
N ILE A 148 22.36 -7.56 9.34
CA ILE A 148 21.68 -6.39 8.73
C ILE A 148 22.14 -5.09 9.38
N ILE A 149 22.26 -5.07 10.72
CA ILE A 149 22.73 -3.90 11.46
C ILE A 149 24.19 -3.61 11.12
N ASP A 150 25.05 -4.61 11.05
CA ASP A 150 26.45 -4.47 10.67
C ASP A 150 26.60 -3.92 9.24
N ASP A 151 25.83 -4.43 8.31
CA ASP A 151 25.78 -3.91 6.94
C ASP A 151 25.31 -2.44 6.89
N TRP A 152 24.31 -2.09 7.68
CA TRP A 152 23.84 -0.71 7.79
C TRP A 152 24.90 0.21 8.39
N LEU A 153 25.56 -0.20 9.48
CA LEU A 153 26.63 0.55 10.09
C LEU A 153 27.76 0.84 9.06
N ALA A 154 28.22 -0.19 8.37
CA ALA A 154 29.33 -0.06 7.42
C ALA A 154 28.96 0.76 6.17
N LYS A 155 27.75 0.61 5.64
CA LYS A 155 27.35 1.13 4.32
C LYS A 155 26.56 2.43 4.39
N ALA A 156 25.96 2.73 5.53
CA ALA A 156 25.12 3.92 5.74
C ALA A 156 25.66 4.82 6.86
N TYR A 157 25.66 4.37 8.08
CA TYR A 157 25.99 5.20 9.24
C TYR A 157 27.41 5.77 9.17
N LEU A 158 28.42 4.92 8.97
CA LEU A 158 29.83 5.33 8.85
C LEU A 158 30.12 6.17 7.57
N LYS A 159 29.16 6.22 6.64
CA LYS A 159 29.19 7.08 5.45
C LYS A 159 28.47 8.42 5.65
N GLY A 160 28.11 8.76 6.90
CA GLY A 160 27.47 10.02 7.25
C GLY A 160 25.98 10.11 6.91
N ARG A 161 25.30 8.98 6.67
CA ARG A 161 23.84 8.96 6.47
C ARG A 161 23.16 9.01 7.84
N THR A 162 22.43 10.07 8.10
CA THR A 162 21.82 10.35 9.41
C THR A 162 20.37 9.92 9.54
N SER A 163 19.68 9.72 8.40
CA SER A 163 18.27 9.33 8.39
C SER A 163 18.12 7.93 7.79
N THR A 164 17.48 7.04 8.54
CA THR A 164 17.25 5.66 8.10
C THR A 164 15.85 5.22 8.47
N VAL A 165 15.20 4.49 7.58
CA VAL A 165 13.93 3.82 7.83
C VAL A 165 14.17 2.32 7.69
N PHE A 166 13.81 1.57 8.72
CA PHE A 166 13.78 0.11 8.70
C PHE A 166 12.34 -0.35 8.56
N PHE A 167 12.08 -1.17 7.54
CA PHE A 167 10.79 -1.81 7.35
C PHE A 167 10.81 -3.16 8.05
N CYS A 168 10.13 -3.24 9.18
CA CYS A 168 10.04 -4.44 9.99
C CYS A 168 8.77 -5.23 9.64
N VAL A 169 8.80 -6.55 9.85
CA VAL A 169 7.65 -7.42 9.58
C VAL A 169 6.54 -7.18 10.61
N SER A 170 6.91 -6.96 11.86
CA SER A 170 5.98 -6.69 12.96
C SER A 170 6.56 -5.73 13.98
N VAL A 171 5.78 -5.37 14.98
CA VAL A 171 6.20 -4.52 16.11
C VAL A 171 7.29 -5.19 16.97
N LEU A 172 7.33 -6.52 16.97
CA LEU A 172 8.31 -7.31 17.74
C LEU A 172 9.62 -7.54 16.99
N HIS A 173 9.68 -7.26 15.70
CA HIS A 173 10.86 -7.32 14.84
C HIS A 173 11.62 -5.98 14.90
#